data_2263adbedcd04968bcc128c65c35b7d9
#
_entry.id   2263adbedcd04968bcc128c65c35b7d9
#
_cell.length_a   1.000
_cell.length_b   1.000
_cell.length_c   1.000
_cell.angle_alpha   90.00
_cell.angle_beta   90.00
_cell.angle_gamma   90.00
#
_symmetry.space_group_name_H-M   'P 1'
#
loop_
_entity.id
_entity.type
_entity.pdbx_description
1 polymer ?
#
loop_
_entity_poly.entity_id
_entity_poly.type
_entity_poly.pdbx_seq_one_letter_code
_entity_poly.pdbx_strand_id
1 'polypeptide(L)'
;WLNYLMDVRCVDNDNIITSGHSMGATPAAALASKYHLKAALLASGTGGSKSFDHYEGAALVTVGAADIDDIPTAVANMNLAAYDMGFLEEGQDVTLNTVYGSFESGKILQVSRIPGQVHEGAFIKTQTIGTLLDFAQKAVTPVKYIDANDQVWFWKDVTGQIGMILFVCTMIALYLFLIDEMPVLACLKQPLPRNIGLRGVGMIIAIVASIAFPLLCMKTGSLGLRTLLDKSTVFVMGQTNKGFALVVGTSFFGLIMLCLFWFTDAKKAHANMYDMGLGSCATGKIDVKMIGKAFVTAVVVVATGWTYLSAQTAVLGTDFYCLFWGYKPICVEKMTHYIPYLICWILCFIVSAIGINVEKRLPSTGKETLDTVIAIIFNVVLSVVA
;
A
#
# COMPACT_ATOMS: atom_id res chain seq x y z
N TRP A 1 -1.86 -9.67 24.05
CA TRP A 1 -1.16 -8.39 24.12
C TRP A 1 -1.64 -7.52 25.29
N LEU A 2 -2.96 -7.37 25.51
CA LEU A 2 -3.49 -6.55 26.62
C LEU A 2 -3.00 -7.08 27.97
N ASN A 3 -3.14 -8.39 28.23
CA ASN A 3 -2.66 -9.00 29.49
C ASN A 3 -1.15 -8.76 29.68
N TYR A 4 -0.36 -8.92 28.62
CA TYR A 4 1.07 -8.60 28.68
C TYR A 4 1.32 -7.13 29.03
N LEU A 5 0.56 -6.22 28.42
CA LEU A 5 0.69 -4.78 28.70
C LEU A 5 0.35 -4.46 30.17
N MET A 6 -0.70 -5.07 30.69
CA MET A 6 -1.14 -4.88 32.09
C MET A 6 -0.13 -5.42 33.10
N ASP A 7 0.70 -6.37 32.74
CA ASP A 7 1.78 -6.92 33.59
C ASP A 7 3.06 -6.06 33.60
N VAL A 8 3.15 -5.04 32.71
CA VAL A 8 4.31 -4.16 32.63
C VAL A 8 4.26 -3.11 33.73
N ARG A 9 5.28 -3.06 34.59
CA ARG A 9 5.34 -2.24 35.81
C ARG A 9 5.14 -0.72 35.60
N CYS A 10 5.45 -0.19 34.42
CA CYS A 10 5.33 1.23 34.09
C CYS A 10 4.00 1.58 33.41
N VAL A 11 3.09 0.62 33.26
CA VAL A 11 1.77 0.85 32.65
C VAL A 11 0.77 1.12 33.75
N ASP A 12 0.03 2.22 33.57
CA ASP A 12 -1.13 2.54 34.37
C ASP A 12 -2.36 1.84 33.76
N ASN A 13 -2.80 0.76 34.41
CA ASN A 13 -3.88 -0.09 33.92
C ASN A 13 -5.24 0.62 33.86
N ASP A 14 -5.44 1.66 34.65
CA ASP A 14 -6.68 2.44 34.66
C ASP A 14 -6.73 3.48 33.54
N ASN A 15 -5.61 3.72 32.85
CA ASN A 15 -5.47 4.71 31.79
C ASN A 15 -5.05 4.11 30.44
N ILE A 16 -5.38 2.85 30.16
CA ILE A 16 -5.12 2.22 28.87
C ILE A 16 -6.12 2.75 27.83
N ILE A 17 -5.58 3.14 26.67
CA ILE A 17 -6.32 3.62 25.50
C ILE A 17 -6.10 2.67 24.34
N THR A 18 -7.15 2.40 23.57
CA THR A 18 -7.03 1.73 22.26
C THR A 18 -7.10 2.74 21.12
N SER A 19 -6.37 2.47 20.06
CA SER A 19 -6.47 3.26 18.83
C SER A 19 -6.50 2.35 17.61
N GLY A 20 -7.24 2.75 16.59
CA GLY A 20 -7.34 2.02 15.34
C GLY A 20 -7.70 2.90 14.16
N HIS A 21 -7.12 2.58 12.99
CA HIS A 21 -7.43 3.23 11.74
C HIS A 21 -8.16 2.27 10.80
N SER A 22 -9.20 2.75 10.13
CA SER A 22 -9.93 1.98 9.11
C SER A 22 -10.43 0.63 9.66
N MET A 23 -10.03 -0.47 9.06
CA MET A 23 -10.35 -1.82 9.52
C MET A 23 -9.86 -2.10 10.96
N GLY A 24 -8.82 -1.40 11.44
CA GLY A 24 -8.33 -1.49 12.81
C GLY A 24 -9.22 -0.80 13.84
N ALA A 25 -10.16 0.05 13.42
CA ALA A 25 -11.11 0.72 14.31
C ALA A 25 -12.05 -0.30 15.00
N THR A 26 -12.53 -1.30 14.26
CA THR A 26 -13.45 -2.33 14.81
C THR A 26 -12.83 -3.12 15.97
N PRO A 27 -11.64 -3.75 15.84
CA PRO A 27 -11.04 -4.43 16.98
C PRO A 27 -10.63 -3.48 18.10
N ALA A 28 -10.24 -2.22 17.81
CA ALA A 28 -9.91 -1.24 18.83
C ALA A 28 -11.14 -0.89 19.68
N ALA A 29 -12.28 -0.61 19.06
CA ALA A 29 -13.55 -0.34 19.75
C ALA A 29 -14.03 -1.56 20.54
N ALA A 30 -14.02 -2.75 19.93
CA ALA A 30 -14.43 -3.99 20.58
C ALA A 30 -13.55 -4.34 21.80
N LEU A 31 -12.24 -4.07 21.71
CA LEU A 31 -11.33 -4.28 22.83
C LEU A 31 -11.61 -3.30 23.97
N ALA A 32 -11.82 -2.01 23.63
CA ALA A 32 -12.16 -0.99 24.61
C ALA A 32 -13.44 -1.34 25.37
N SER A 33 -14.50 -1.72 24.66
CA SER A 33 -15.77 -2.11 25.25
C SER A 33 -15.64 -3.38 26.11
N LYS A 34 -15.04 -4.44 25.56
CA LYS A 34 -14.91 -5.73 26.25
C LYS A 34 -14.13 -5.65 27.56
N TYR A 35 -13.11 -4.81 27.63
CA TYR A 35 -12.23 -4.70 28.81
C TYR A 35 -12.42 -3.38 29.57
N HIS A 36 -13.46 -2.62 29.25
CA HIS A 36 -13.79 -1.33 29.87
C HIS A 36 -12.58 -0.39 29.94
N LEU A 37 -11.84 -0.30 28.82
CA LEU A 37 -10.65 0.55 28.74
C LEU A 37 -11.03 2.02 28.74
N LYS A 38 -10.11 2.89 29.12
CA LYS A 38 -10.35 4.30 29.36
C LYS A 38 -10.85 5.07 28.13
N ALA A 39 -10.26 4.80 26.96
CA ALA A 39 -10.71 5.43 25.71
C ALA A 39 -10.50 4.55 24.49
N ALA A 40 -11.30 4.81 23.45
CA ALA A 40 -11.17 4.30 22.09
C ALA A 40 -11.03 5.46 21.10
N LEU A 41 -9.92 5.50 20.37
CA LEU A 41 -9.60 6.53 19.39
C LEU A 41 -9.63 5.93 17.98
N LEU A 42 -10.63 6.27 17.19
CA LEU A 42 -10.89 5.65 15.90
C LEU A 42 -10.69 6.66 14.77
N ALA A 43 -9.75 6.39 13.91
CA ALA A 43 -9.46 7.24 12.75
C ALA A 43 -9.98 6.58 11.46
N SER A 44 -10.81 7.30 10.70
CA SER A 44 -11.39 6.82 9.43
C SER A 44 -12.00 5.42 9.53
N GLY A 45 -12.79 5.21 10.59
CA GLY A 45 -13.50 3.97 10.84
C GLY A 45 -14.37 4.09 12.10
N THR A 46 -15.56 3.52 12.08
CA THR A 46 -16.57 3.69 13.14
C THR A 46 -16.60 2.56 14.15
N GLY A 47 -15.75 1.56 14.00
CA GLY A 47 -15.74 0.41 14.90
C GLY A 47 -16.86 -0.61 14.68
N GLY A 48 -17.86 -0.30 13.87
CA GLY A 48 -19.07 -1.11 13.66
C GLY A 48 -20.15 -0.87 14.73
N SER A 49 -21.40 -1.11 14.36
CA SER A 49 -22.58 -0.75 15.15
C SER A 49 -22.71 -1.40 16.53
N LYS A 50 -22.03 -2.51 16.77
CA LYS A 50 -22.09 -3.24 18.06
C LYS A 50 -20.81 -3.15 18.88
N SER A 51 -19.87 -2.33 18.47
CA SER A 51 -18.56 -2.28 19.13
C SER A 51 -18.56 -1.50 20.43
N PHE A 52 -19.61 -0.72 20.70
CA PHE A 52 -19.75 0.11 21.90
C PHE A 52 -20.85 -0.33 22.84
N ASP A 53 -21.38 -1.55 22.66
CA ASP A 53 -22.40 -2.11 23.53
C ASP A 53 -21.91 -2.09 25.00
N HIS A 54 -22.71 -1.40 25.86
CA HIS A 54 -22.36 -1.17 27.27
C HIS A 54 -20.99 -0.52 27.54
N TYR A 55 -20.46 0.26 26.60
CA TYR A 55 -19.19 0.96 26.82
C TYR A 55 -19.36 2.20 27.69
N GLU A 56 -18.64 2.26 28.80
CA GLU A 56 -18.71 3.35 29.79
C GLU A 56 -17.48 4.30 29.72
N GLY A 57 -16.63 4.14 28.72
CA GLY A 57 -15.43 4.94 28.51
C GLY A 57 -15.60 6.08 27.49
N ALA A 58 -14.50 6.67 27.09
CA ALA A 58 -14.47 7.75 26.12
C ALA A 58 -14.24 7.23 24.70
N ALA A 59 -15.11 7.58 23.75
CA ALA A 59 -14.98 7.20 22.35
C ALA A 59 -14.86 8.43 21.45
N LEU A 60 -13.81 8.48 20.64
CA LEU A 60 -13.64 9.48 19.57
C LEU A 60 -13.54 8.78 18.22
N VAL A 61 -14.36 9.23 17.28
CA VAL A 61 -14.28 8.86 15.87
C VAL A 61 -13.90 10.10 15.06
N THR A 62 -12.86 10.02 14.23
CA THR A 62 -12.56 11.06 13.25
C THR A 62 -12.92 10.57 11.85
N VAL A 63 -13.60 11.42 11.08
CA VAL A 63 -14.03 11.13 9.71
C VAL A 63 -13.72 12.32 8.80
N GLY A 64 -13.31 12.04 7.57
CA GLY A 64 -13.00 13.05 6.56
C GLY A 64 -14.12 13.20 5.53
N ALA A 65 -14.25 14.40 4.95
CA ALA A 65 -15.23 14.65 3.90
C ALA A 65 -14.94 13.91 2.58
N ALA A 66 -13.70 13.45 2.41
CA ALA A 66 -13.23 12.68 1.25
C ALA A 66 -12.83 11.26 1.65
N ASP A 67 -13.40 10.75 2.74
CA ASP A 67 -13.16 9.39 3.23
C ASP A 67 -13.96 8.36 2.41
N ILE A 68 -13.54 7.10 2.44
CA ILE A 68 -14.26 5.97 1.83
C ILE A 68 -15.61 5.78 2.52
N ASP A 69 -15.62 5.88 3.84
CA ASP A 69 -16.84 5.94 4.63
C ASP A 69 -17.36 7.39 4.58
N ASP A 70 -18.39 7.62 3.80
CA ASP A 70 -19.02 8.94 3.75
C ASP A 70 -19.57 9.36 5.12
N ILE A 71 -19.70 10.66 5.32
CA ILE A 71 -20.19 11.21 6.60
C ILE A 71 -21.56 10.65 6.99
N PRO A 72 -22.55 10.49 6.08
CA PRO A 72 -23.81 9.85 6.40
C PRO A 72 -23.66 8.44 6.97
N THR A 73 -22.82 7.60 6.38
CA THR A 73 -22.57 6.25 6.88
C THR A 73 -21.89 6.28 8.26
N ALA A 74 -20.94 7.17 8.47
CA ALA A 74 -20.30 7.36 9.77
C ALA A 74 -21.30 7.81 10.84
N VAL A 75 -22.18 8.76 10.53
CA VAL A 75 -23.25 9.22 11.43
C VAL A 75 -24.20 8.07 11.74
N ALA A 76 -24.69 7.33 10.74
CA ALA A 76 -25.61 6.20 10.96
C ALA A 76 -25.01 5.11 11.88
N ASN A 77 -23.73 4.78 11.70
CA ASN A 77 -23.04 3.82 12.57
C ASN A 77 -22.86 4.36 14.01
N MET A 78 -22.59 5.66 14.14
CA MET A 78 -22.36 6.26 15.45
C MET A 78 -23.66 6.60 16.19
N ASN A 79 -24.78 6.74 15.49
CA ASN A 79 -26.10 6.81 16.13
C ASN A 79 -26.37 5.57 16.98
N LEU A 80 -26.09 4.38 16.46
CA LEU A 80 -26.25 3.15 17.21
C LEU A 80 -25.36 3.13 18.47
N ALA A 81 -24.11 3.57 18.34
CA ALA A 81 -23.21 3.70 19.49
C ALA A 81 -23.74 4.72 20.51
N ALA A 82 -24.30 5.84 20.06
CA ALA A 82 -24.88 6.86 20.93
C ALA A 82 -26.11 6.36 21.66
N TYR A 83 -26.94 5.53 21.02
CA TYR A 83 -28.11 4.86 21.67
C TYR A 83 -27.62 3.86 22.72
N ASP A 84 -26.66 2.98 22.37
CA ASP A 84 -26.15 1.98 23.30
C ASP A 84 -25.42 2.62 24.50
N MET A 85 -24.80 3.76 24.31
CA MET A 85 -24.18 4.54 25.40
C MET A 85 -25.20 5.41 26.16
N GLY A 86 -26.46 5.50 25.72
CA GLY A 86 -27.51 6.27 26.37
C GLY A 86 -27.41 7.79 26.20
N PHE A 87 -26.73 8.27 25.14
CA PHE A 87 -26.63 9.70 24.85
C PHE A 87 -27.76 10.24 23.97
N LEU A 88 -28.35 9.38 23.16
CA LEU A 88 -29.43 9.73 22.24
C LEU A 88 -30.55 8.71 22.33
N GLU A 89 -31.79 9.16 22.02
CA GLU A 89 -32.94 8.30 21.82
C GLU A 89 -32.97 7.78 20.38
N GLU A 90 -33.62 6.63 20.17
CA GLU A 90 -33.76 6.05 18.84
C GLU A 90 -34.44 7.04 17.87
N GLY A 91 -33.83 7.24 16.69
CA GLY A 91 -34.30 8.21 15.70
C GLY A 91 -33.66 9.59 15.79
N GLN A 92 -32.78 9.83 16.76
CA GLN A 92 -31.94 11.03 16.81
C GLN A 92 -30.58 10.78 16.15
N ASP A 93 -30.02 11.80 15.53
CA ASP A 93 -28.70 11.74 14.87
C ASP A 93 -27.62 12.42 15.70
N VAL A 94 -26.42 11.79 15.72
CA VAL A 94 -25.24 12.44 16.28
C VAL A 94 -24.86 13.69 15.47
N THR A 95 -24.61 14.78 16.20
CA THR A 95 -24.12 16.03 15.61
C THR A 95 -22.60 16.00 15.55
N LEU A 96 -22.03 16.25 14.37
CA LEU A 96 -20.59 16.27 14.16
C LEU A 96 -19.92 17.37 15.01
N ASN A 97 -18.74 17.10 15.50
CA ASN A 97 -17.91 17.97 16.35
C ASN A 97 -18.58 18.33 17.71
N THR A 98 -19.58 17.57 18.11
CA THR A 98 -20.26 17.71 19.40
C THR A 98 -19.75 16.63 20.36
N VAL A 99 -19.49 17.01 21.60
CA VAL A 99 -19.16 16.10 22.69
C VAL A 99 -20.44 15.73 23.41
N TYR A 100 -20.75 14.44 23.44
CA TYR A 100 -21.81 13.86 24.25
C TYR A 100 -21.19 13.32 25.54
N GLY A 101 -21.81 13.61 26.69
CA GLY A 101 -21.23 13.29 27.98
C GLY A 101 -20.22 14.32 28.47
N SER A 102 -19.35 13.94 29.42
CA SER A 102 -18.30 14.83 29.94
C SER A 102 -17.02 14.10 30.28
N PHE A 103 -15.90 14.83 30.23
CA PHE A 103 -14.61 14.27 30.63
C PHE A 103 -14.52 13.99 32.14
N GLU A 104 -15.28 14.71 32.96
CA GLU A 104 -15.37 14.46 34.40
C GLU A 104 -16.06 13.12 34.70
N SER A 105 -17.10 12.78 33.97
CA SER A 105 -17.80 11.47 34.15
C SER A 105 -16.98 10.31 33.53
N GLY A 106 -16.07 10.60 32.62
CA GLY A 106 -15.30 9.60 31.89
C GLY A 106 -16.06 8.93 30.74
N LYS A 107 -17.39 9.14 30.64
CA LYS A 107 -18.24 8.58 29.58
C LYS A 107 -18.51 9.63 28.52
N ILE A 108 -17.97 9.41 27.31
CA ILE A 108 -17.94 10.40 26.22
C ILE A 108 -18.13 9.72 24.88
N LEU A 109 -18.87 10.37 23.99
CA LEU A 109 -18.88 10.08 22.57
C LEU A 109 -18.68 11.38 21.79
N GLN A 110 -17.76 11.36 20.83
CA GLN A 110 -17.53 12.46 19.90
C GLN A 110 -17.27 11.94 18.50
N VAL A 111 -17.94 12.52 17.50
CA VAL A 111 -17.65 12.31 16.08
C VAL A 111 -17.09 13.61 15.50
N SER A 112 -15.82 13.60 15.14
CA SER A 112 -15.12 14.79 14.63
C SER A 112 -14.94 14.72 13.13
N ARG A 113 -15.46 15.72 12.42
CA ARG A 113 -15.19 15.91 10.99
C ARG A 113 -13.86 16.63 10.80
N ILE A 114 -12.94 16.01 10.06
CA ILE A 114 -11.65 16.61 9.74
C ILE A 114 -11.67 17.11 8.28
N PRO A 115 -11.59 18.43 8.05
CA PRO A 115 -11.58 18.99 6.69
C PRO A 115 -10.44 18.47 5.84
N GLY A 116 -10.72 18.08 4.59
CA GLY A 116 -9.71 17.62 3.64
C GLY A 116 -8.98 16.32 4.05
N GLN A 117 -9.49 15.56 5.00
CA GLN A 117 -8.99 14.22 5.29
C GLN A 117 -9.52 13.26 4.23
N VAL A 118 -8.63 12.45 3.67
CA VAL A 118 -8.91 11.25 2.89
C VAL A 118 -8.65 10.03 3.77
N HIS A 119 -9.16 8.87 3.38
CA HIS A 119 -9.09 7.65 4.20
C HIS A 119 -7.65 7.32 4.64
N GLU A 120 -6.75 7.20 3.67
CA GLU A 120 -5.36 6.87 3.90
C GLU A 120 -4.57 8.01 4.53
N GLY A 121 -5.07 9.24 4.43
CA GLY A 121 -4.47 10.44 4.99
C GLY A 121 -4.71 10.62 6.49
N ALA A 122 -5.60 9.87 7.10
CA ALA A 122 -5.99 10.08 8.49
C ALA A 122 -4.81 9.99 9.47
N PHE A 123 -3.85 9.10 9.23
CA PHE A 123 -2.69 8.90 10.13
C PHE A 123 -1.46 9.75 9.78
N ILE A 124 -1.54 10.59 8.74
CA ILE A 124 -0.46 11.54 8.38
C ILE A 124 -0.93 12.99 8.44
N LYS A 125 -2.22 13.25 8.66
CA LYS A 125 -2.75 14.59 8.76
C LYS A 125 -2.59 15.11 10.19
N THR A 126 -1.81 16.17 10.35
CA THR A 126 -1.52 16.77 11.67
C THR A 126 -2.79 17.16 12.43
N GLN A 127 -3.82 17.64 11.73
CA GLN A 127 -5.11 17.95 12.36
C GLN A 127 -5.81 16.73 12.91
N THR A 128 -5.80 15.59 12.21
CA THR A 128 -6.38 14.32 12.71
C THR A 128 -5.62 13.85 13.95
N ILE A 129 -4.28 13.78 13.84
CA ILE A 129 -3.43 13.36 14.97
C ILE A 129 -3.60 14.31 16.16
N GLY A 130 -3.64 15.64 15.92
CA GLY A 130 -3.90 16.64 16.98
C GLY A 130 -5.24 16.42 17.68
N THR A 131 -6.31 16.14 16.92
CA THR A 131 -7.64 15.85 17.49
C THR A 131 -7.63 14.58 18.36
N LEU A 132 -6.95 13.51 17.88
CA LEU A 132 -6.81 12.26 18.65
C LEU A 132 -5.99 12.47 19.92
N LEU A 133 -4.87 13.21 19.85
CA LEU A 133 -3.99 13.49 21.01
C LEU A 133 -4.68 14.39 22.04
N ASP A 134 -5.36 15.45 21.61
CA ASP A 134 -6.09 16.33 22.51
C ASP A 134 -7.20 15.58 23.27
N PHE A 135 -7.98 14.78 22.54
CA PHE A 135 -9.01 13.96 23.16
C PHE A 135 -8.42 12.93 24.14
N ALA A 136 -7.34 12.24 23.73
CA ALA A 136 -6.67 11.27 24.58
C ALA A 136 -6.21 11.89 25.90
N GLN A 137 -5.55 13.04 25.84
CA GLN A 137 -5.05 13.75 27.03
C GLN A 137 -6.17 14.27 27.94
N LYS A 138 -7.34 14.56 27.40
CA LYS A 138 -8.53 14.93 28.19
C LYS A 138 -9.22 13.71 28.80
N ALA A 139 -9.18 12.56 28.13
CA ALA A 139 -9.78 11.32 28.61
C ALA A 139 -8.96 10.66 29.72
N VAL A 140 -7.65 10.81 29.71
CA VAL A 140 -6.74 10.31 30.76
C VAL A 140 -6.09 11.51 31.46
N THR A 141 -5.55 11.29 32.66
CA THR A 141 -4.76 12.32 33.34
C THR A 141 -3.29 12.10 33.02
N PRO A 142 -2.71 12.79 32.04
CA PRO A 142 -1.32 12.57 31.65
C PRO A 142 -0.37 13.11 32.74
N VAL A 143 0.77 12.48 32.92
CA VAL A 143 1.83 12.96 33.83
C VAL A 143 2.31 14.37 33.39
N LYS A 144 2.31 14.62 32.09
CA LYS A 144 2.66 15.92 31.48
C LYS A 144 1.75 16.15 30.30
N TYR A 145 1.04 17.28 30.31
CA TYR A 145 0.30 17.74 29.13
C TYR A 145 1.28 18.25 28.06
N ILE A 146 1.09 17.79 26.82
CA ILE A 146 1.82 18.25 25.65
C ILE A 146 0.80 18.82 24.67
N ASP A 147 1.04 20.03 24.17
CA ASP A 147 0.16 20.64 23.17
C ASP A 147 -0.01 19.67 21.98
N ALA A 148 -1.24 19.37 21.64
CA ALA A 148 -1.56 18.46 20.53
C ALA A 148 -1.08 18.95 19.16
N ASN A 149 -0.71 20.24 19.05
CA ASN A 149 -0.12 20.83 17.85
C ASN A 149 1.43 20.76 17.86
N ASP A 150 2.05 20.45 19.00
CA ASP A 150 3.49 20.25 19.09
C ASP A 150 3.87 18.84 18.58
N GLN A 151 3.76 18.65 17.27
CA GLN A 151 3.90 17.37 16.59
C GLN A 151 5.26 17.28 15.89
N VAL A 152 6.14 16.43 16.41
CA VAL A 152 7.47 16.19 15.83
C VAL A 152 7.55 14.90 15.00
N TRP A 153 6.57 14.03 15.09
CA TRP A 153 6.51 12.74 14.38
C TRP A 153 6.62 12.88 12.85
N PHE A 154 6.11 13.99 12.32
CA PHE A 154 6.13 14.31 10.90
C PHE A 154 7.55 14.23 10.29
N TRP A 155 8.57 14.67 11.02
CA TRP A 155 9.95 14.61 10.54
C TRP A 155 10.45 13.18 10.34
N LYS A 156 10.01 12.25 11.19
CA LYS A 156 10.32 10.82 11.01
C LYS A 156 9.77 10.32 9.67
N ASP A 157 8.52 10.64 9.35
CA ASP A 157 7.89 10.19 8.11
C ASP A 157 8.52 10.82 6.88
N VAL A 158 8.79 12.14 6.90
CA VAL A 158 9.47 12.83 5.79
C VAL A 158 10.86 12.27 5.56
N THR A 159 11.66 12.12 6.61
CA THR A 159 13.02 11.56 6.49
C THR A 159 12.99 10.10 6.08
N GLY A 160 12.02 9.32 6.56
CA GLY A 160 11.79 7.93 6.14
C GLY A 160 11.47 7.82 4.66
N GLN A 161 10.62 8.71 4.13
CA GLN A 161 10.30 8.75 2.69
C GLN A 161 11.52 9.10 1.83
N ILE A 162 12.25 10.14 2.23
CA ILE A 162 13.50 10.52 1.54
C ILE A 162 14.49 9.34 1.58
N GLY A 163 14.65 8.71 2.74
CA GLY A 163 15.50 7.54 2.92
C GLY A 163 15.11 6.38 2.00
N MET A 164 13.82 6.09 1.84
CA MET A 164 13.33 5.04 0.94
C MET A 164 13.59 5.36 -0.54
N ILE A 165 13.42 6.62 -0.96
CA ILE A 165 13.74 7.05 -2.33
C ILE A 165 15.24 6.87 -2.59
N LEU A 166 16.08 7.36 -1.68
CA LEU A 166 17.53 7.22 -1.79
C LEU A 166 17.97 5.74 -1.78
N PHE A 167 17.31 4.90 -0.97
CA PHE A 167 17.55 3.48 -0.95
C PHE A 167 17.25 2.83 -2.31
N VAL A 168 16.10 3.12 -2.92
CA VAL A 168 15.75 2.59 -4.26
C VAL A 168 16.76 3.06 -5.30
N CYS A 169 17.16 4.34 -5.30
CA CYS A 169 18.21 4.85 -6.18
C CYS A 169 19.54 4.12 -5.96
N THR A 170 19.90 3.82 -4.71
CA THR A 170 21.13 3.07 -4.39
C THR A 170 21.07 1.63 -4.91
N MET A 171 19.92 0.97 -4.81
CA MET A 171 19.75 -0.39 -5.35
C MET A 171 19.84 -0.42 -6.88
N ILE A 172 19.30 0.59 -7.55
CA ILE A 172 19.44 0.74 -9.00
C ILE A 172 20.91 0.99 -9.36
N ALA A 173 21.58 1.88 -8.65
CA ALA A 173 23.01 2.16 -8.86
C ALA A 173 23.88 0.91 -8.63
N LEU A 174 23.57 0.13 -7.58
CA LEU A 174 24.25 -1.14 -7.32
C LEU A 174 24.05 -2.13 -8.48
N TYR A 175 22.82 -2.25 -8.98
CA TYR A 175 22.53 -3.12 -10.13
C TYR A 175 23.33 -2.72 -11.36
N LEU A 176 23.37 -1.44 -11.69
CA LEU A 176 24.14 -0.89 -12.82
C LEU A 176 25.65 -1.08 -12.62
N PHE A 177 26.15 -0.82 -11.41
CA PHE A 177 27.55 -1.02 -11.04
C PHE A 177 27.97 -2.49 -11.22
N LEU A 178 27.16 -3.44 -10.74
CA LEU A 178 27.47 -4.87 -10.91
C LEU A 178 27.54 -5.27 -12.39
N ILE A 179 26.61 -4.77 -13.21
CA ILE A 179 26.62 -5.03 -14.66
C ILE A 179 27.87 -4.42 -15.30
N ASP A 180 28.31 -3.26 -14.83
CA ASP A 180 29.42 -2.52 -15.40
C ASP A 180 30.76 -3.14 -15.04
N GLU A 181 30.97 -3.51 -13.81
CA GLU A 181 32.28 -3.92 -13.30
C GLU A 181 32.50 -5.43 -13.33
N MET A 182 31.44 -6.24 -13.39
CA MET A 182 31.59 -7.69 -13.34
C MET A 182 31.68 -8.31 -14.75
N PRO A 183 32.86 -8.85 -15.18
CA PRO A 183 33.00 -9.43 -16.51
C PRO A 183 32.02 -10.57 -16.82
N VAL A 184 31.60 -11.32 -15.80
CA VAL A 184 30.61 -12.40 -15.92
C VAL A 184 29.23 -11.89 -16.35
N LEU A 185 28.92 -10.62 -16.11
CA LEU A 185 27.67 -9.94 -16.46
C LEU A 185 27.77 -9.11 -17.76
N ALA A 186 28.93 -9.10 -18.44
CA ALA A 186 29.11 -8.32 -19.66
C ALA A 186 28.06 -8.63 -20.75
N CYS A 187 27.49 -9.84 -20.76
CA CYS A 187 26.42 -10.21 -21.69
C CYS A 187 25.11 -9.44 -21.44
N LEU A 188 24.95 -8.76 -20.30
CA LEU A 188 23.79 -7.91 -20.00
C LEU A 188 23.95 -6.49 -20.58
N LYS A 189 25.17 -6.09 -20.93
CA LYS A 189 25.47 -4.84 -21.63
C LYS A 189 25.19 -4.97 -23.12
N GLN A 190 23.93 -4.97 -23.49
CA GLN A 190 23.58 -5.02 -24.91
C GLN A 190 23.07 -3.65 -25.38
N PRO A 191 23.25 -3.32 -26.68
CA PRO A 191 22.61 -2.15 -27.26
C PRO A 191 21.11 -2.17 -27.02
N LEU A 192 20.47 -1.01 -27.04
CA LEU A 192 19.02 -0.98 -26.93
C LEU A 192 18.37 -1.68 -28.13
N PRO A 193 17.38 -2.55 -27.93
CA PRO A 193 16.62 -3.19 -29.01
C PRO A 193 15.93 -2.15 -29.90
N ARG A 194 15.63 -2.55 -31.13
CA ARG A 194 14.81 -1.72 -32.04
C ARG A 194 13.49 -1.35 -31.39
N ASN A 195 13.03 -0.15 -31.65
CA ASN A 195 11.73 0.28 -31.16
C ASN A 195 10.62 -0.23 -32.11
N ILE A 196 10.01 -1.33 -31.76
CA ILE A 196 8.91 -1.98 -32.49
C ILE A 196 7.53 -1.67 -31.87
N GLY A 197 7.46 -0.81 -30.84
CA GLY A 197 6.24 -0.51 -30.12
C GLY A 197 5.11 0.01 -31.02
N LEU A 198 3.90 -0.14 -30.54
CA LEU A 198 2.68 0.30 -31.20
C LEU A 198 2.74 1.78 -31.62
N ARG A 199 1.99 2.15 -32.65
CA ARG A 199 1.91 3.52 -33.17
C ARG A 199 0.46 3.90 -33.46
N GLY A 200 0.18 5.20 -33.48
CA GLY A 200 -1.11 5.74 -33.83
C GLY A 200 -2.25 5.16 -33.00
N VAL A 201 -3.30 4.72 -33.66
CA VAL A 201 -4.52 4.18 -33.01
C VAL A 201 -4.20 2.96 -32.14
N GLY A 202 -3.29 2.07 -32.55
CA GLY A 202 -2.90 0.91 -31.77
C GLY A 202 -2.31 1.28 -30.40
N MET A 203 -1.45 2.32 -30.35
CA MET A 203 -0.90 2.85 -29.10
C MET A 203 -2.01 3.43 -28.21
N ILE A 204 -2.94 4.19 -28.78
CA ILE A 204 -4.07 4.76 -28.01
C ILE A 204 -4.91 3.64 -27.41
N ILE A 205 -5.25 2.62 -28.18
CA ILE A 205 -6.01 1.46 -27.69
C ILE A 205 -5.26 0.77 -26.54
N ALA A 206 -3.95 0.53 -26.69
CA ALA A 206 -3.16 -0.11 -25.66
C ALA A 206 -3.09 0.71 -24.36
N ILE A 207 -2.98 2.03 -24.45
CA ILE A 207 -2.97 2.94 -23.28
C ILE A 207 -4.35 2.91 -22.60
N VAL A 208 -5.44 3.10 -23.38
CA VAL A 208 -6.81 3.09 -22.83
C VAL A 208 -7.11 1.74 -22.18
N ALA A 209 -6.74 0.64 -22.80
CA ALA A 209 -6.92 -0.69 -22.25
C ALA A 209 -6.12 -0.89 -20.95
N SER A 210 -4.89 -0.36 -20.87
CA SER A 210 -4.07 -0.42 -19.66
C SER A 210 -4.64 0.35 -18.47
N ILE A 211 -5.52 1.32 -18.69
CA ILE A 211 -6.24 2.06 -17.66
C ILE A 211 -7.60 1.42 -17.37
N ALA A 212 -8.37 1.12 -18.41
CA ALA A 212 -9.74 0.63 -18.27
C ALA A 212 -9.79 -0.78 -17.63
N PHE A 213 -8.79 -1.62 -17.91
CA PHE A 213 -8.81 -3.01 -17.46
C PHE A 213 -8.56 -3.17 -15.95
N PRO A 214 -7.58 -2.50 -15.34
CA PRO A 214 -7.46 -2.45 -13.88
C PRO A 214 -8.73 -1.96 -13.20
N LEU A 215 -9.34 -0.88 -13.71
CA LEU A 215 -10.61 -0.36 -13.17
C LEU A 215 -11.75 -1.38 -13.27
N LEU A 216 -11.84 -2.12 -14.37
CA LEU A 216 -12.81 -3.21 -14.51
C LEU A 216 -12.52 -4.34 -13.52
N CYS A 217 -11.27 -4.74 -13.37
CA CYS A 217 -10.84 -5.74 -12.40
C CYS A 217 -11.17 -5.32 -10.95
N MET A 218 -10.95 -4.07 -10.59
CA MET A 218 -11.35 -3.55 -9.27
C MET A 218 -12.85 -3.67 -9.05
N LYS A 219 -13.66 -3.24 -10.02
CA LYS A 219 -15.13 -3.23 -9.93
C LYS A 219 -15.73 -4.63 -9.88
N THR A 220 -15.15 -5.59 -10.58
CA THR A 220 -15.67 -6.97 -10.71
C THR A 220 -15.05 -7.95 -9.70
N GLY A 221 -14.27 -7.46 -8.73
CA GLY A 221 -13.51 -8.33 -7.83
C GLY A 221 -12.50 -9.21 -8.58
N SER A 222 -11.84 -8.61 -9.60
CA SER A 222 -10.89 -9.30 -10.48
C SER A 222 -11.52 -10.47 -11.25
N LEU A 223 -12.72 -10.23 -11.80
CA LEU A 223 -13.46 -11.21 -12.61
C LEU A 223 -13.72 -12.52 -11.87
N GLY A 224 -13.96 -12.47 -10.56
CA GLY A 224 -14.20 -13.63 -9.73
C GLY A 224 -12.93 -14.37 -9.25
N LEU A 225 -11.74 -13.95 -9.69
CA LEU A 225 -10.48 -14.58 -9.29
C LEU A 225 -10.27 -14.53 -7.77
N ARG A 226 -10.65 -13.42 -7.13
CA ARG A 226 -10.61 -13.30 -5.66
C ARG A 226 -11.37 -14.43 -4.97
N THR A 227 -12.57 -14.77 -5.43
CA THR A 227 -13.39 -15.83 -4.85
C THR A 227 -12.72 -17.19 -4.96
N LEU A 228 -11.98 -17.43 -6.05
CA LEU A 228 -11.21 -18.66 -6.24
C LEU A 228 -9.99 -18.69 -5.31
N LEU A 229 -9.28 -17.58 -5.17
CA LEU A 229 -8.12 -17.46 -4.29
C LEU A 229 -8.51 -17.63 -2.82
N ASP A 230 -9.62 -17.03 -2.39
CA ASP A 230 -10.10 -17.12 -1.01
C ASP A 230 -10.54 -18.55 -0.61
N LYS A 231 -10.82 -19.42 -1.60
CA LYS A 231 -11.08 -20.86 -1.40
C LYS A 231 -9.83 -21.71 -1.50
N SER A 232 -8.68 -21.13 -1.87
CA SER A 232 -7.44 -21.86 -2.10
C SER A 232 -6.76 -22.21 -0.77
N THR A 233 -6.22 -23.41 -0.69
CA THR A 233 -5.34 -23.86 0.41
C THR A 233 -3.89 -23.38 0.23
N VAL A 234 -3.54 -22.85 -0.95
CA VAL A 234 -2.21 -22.34 -1.30
C VAL A 234 -2.13 -20.83 -1.06
N PHE A 235 -3.16 -20.09 -1.46
CA PHE A 235 -3.25 -18.64 -1.33
C PHE A 235 -4.09 -18.25 -0.11
N VAL A 236 -3.53 -18.47 1.07
CA VAL A 236 -4.26 -18.40 2.35
C VAL A 236 -4.40 -17.00 2.94
N MET A 237 -3.78 -15.97 2.34
CA MET A 237 -3.78 -14.61 2.89
C MET A 237 -4.93 -13.78 2.29
N GLY A 238 -6.13 -13.83 2.88
CA GLY A 238 -7.36 -13.24 2.35
C GLY A 238 -7.27 -11.75 1.97
N GLN A 239 -6.61 -10.91 2.77
CA GLN A 239 -6.42 -9.50 2.42
C GLN A 239 -5.43 -9.32 1.26
N THR A 240 -4.37 -10.13 1.22
CA THR A 240 -3.43 -10.14 0.10
C THR A 240 -4.11 -10.61 -1.18
N ASN A 241 -5.02 -11.58 -1.11
CA ASN A 241 -5.77 -12.10 -2.25
C ASN A 241 -6.55 -10.99 -2.97
N LYS A 242 -7.03 -9.97 -2.27
CA LYS A 242 -7.74 -8.85 -2.86
C LYS A 242 -6.88 -8.07 -3.86
N GLY A 243 -5.69 -7.64 -3.44
CA GLY A 243 -4.74 -6.94 -4.33
C GLY A 243 -4.07 -7.88 -5.33
N PHE A 244 -3.78 -9.12 -4.90
CA PHE A 244 -3.17 -10.13 -5.75
C PHE A 244 -4.08 -10.52 -6.93
N ALA A 245 -5.37 -10.71 -6.71
CA ALA A 245 -6.34 -10.97 -7.76
C ALA A 245 -6.39 -9.84 -8.80
N LEU A 246 -6.27 -8.58 -8.35
CA LEU A 246 -6.19 -7.42 -9.24
C LEU A 246 -4.95 -7.51 -10.13
N VAL A 247 -3.77 -7.72 -9.55
CA VAL A 247 -2.51 -7.78 -10.31
C VAL A 247 -2.47 -8.96 -11.27
N VAL A 248 -2.91 -10.14 -10.84
CA VAL A 248 -2.96 -11.32 -11.72
C VAL A 248 -3.97 -11.12 -12.85
N GLY A 249 -5.15 -10.57 -12.55
CA GLY A 249 -6.17 -10.29 -13.56
C GLY A 249 -5.68 -9.28 -14.61
N THR A 250 -5.07 -8.18 -14.19
CA THR A 250 -4.51 -7.18 -15.10
C THR A 250 -3.32 -7.73 -15.90
N SER A 251 -2.46 -8.53 -15.30
CA SER A 251 -1.31 -9.14 -15.97
C SER A 251 -1.74 -10.21 -16.98
N PHE A 252 -2.77 -10.99 -16.68
CA PHE A 252 -3.35 -11.92 -17.64
C PHE A 252 -3.86 -11.22 -18.89
N PHE A 253 -4.54 -10.09 -18.71
CA PHE A 253 -4.94 -9.24 -19.83
C PHE A 253 -3.74 -8.64 -20.56
N GLY A 254 -2.74 -8.14 -19.84
CA GLY A 254 -1.48 -7.67 -20.43
C GLY A 254 -0.81 -8.76 -21.29
N LEU A 255 -0.84 -10.01 -20.86
CA LEU A 255 -0.33 -11.14 -21.63
C LEU A 255 -1.13 -11.36 -22.94
N ILE A 256 -2.45 -11.26 -22.89
CA ILE A 256 -3.29 -11.32 -24.10
C ILE A 256 -2.90 -10.20 -25.08
N MET A 257 -2.74 -8.96 -24.60
CA MET A 257 -2.33 -7.83 -25.42
C MET A 257 -0.94 -8.03 -26.03
N LEU A 258 0.01 -8.54 -25.27
CA LEU A 258 1.35 -8.91 -25.77
C LEU A 258 1.29 -10.02 -26.83
N CYS A 259 0.45 -11.01 -26.67
CA CYS A 259 0.24 -12.04 -27.69
C CYS A 259 -0.34 -11.44 -28.97
N LEU A 260 -1.36 -10.60 -28.85
CA LEU A 260 -1.94 -9.88 -30.00
C LEU A 260 -0.88 -9.02 -30.69
N PHE A 261 -0.13 -8.24 -29.94
CA PHE A 261 0.96 -7.43 -30.46
C PHE A 261 2.03 -8.29 -31.18
N TRP A 262 2.41 -9.44 -30.60
CA TRP A 262 3.38 -10.33 -31.21
C TRP A 262 2.90 -10.87 -32.55
N PHE A 263 1.66 -11.34 -32.64
CA PHE A 263 1.12 -11.94 -33.86
C PHE A 263 0.70 -10.92 -34.93
N THR A 264 0.59 -9.64 -34.58
CA THR A 264 0.21 -8.56 -35.49
C THR A 264 1.41 -7.65 -35.84
N ASP A 265 1.66 -6.67 -35.00
CA ASP A 265 2.60 -5.58 -35.28
C ASP A 265 4.06 -6.01 -35.20
N ALA A 266 4.43 -6.80 -34.20
CA ALA A 266 5.78 -7.33 -34.05
C ALA A 266 6.17 -8.25 -35.23
N LYS A 267 5.22 -9.12 -35.67
CA LYS A 267 5.43 -9.98 -36.83
C LYS A 267 5.58 -9.18 -38.12
N LYS A 268 4.77 -8.13 -38.34
CA LYS A 268 4.91 -7.23 -39.48
C LYS A 268 6.26 -6.50 -39.47
N ALA A 269 6.76 -6.15 -38.28
CA ALA A 269 8.06 -5.52 -38.11
C ALA A 269 9.25 -6.50 -38.19
N HIS A 270 9.00 -7.78 -38.48
CA HIS A 270 10.03 -8.84 -38.44
C HIS A 270 10.80 -8.83 -37.12
N ALA A 271 10.10 -8.68 -36.00
CA ALA A 271 10.68 -8.66 -34.67
C ALA A 271 11.23 -10.04 -34.28
N ASN A 272 12.27 -10.02 -33.48
CA ASN A 272 12.88 -11.21 -32.91
C ASN A 272 12.88 -11.15 -31.35
N MET A 273 13.41 -12.13 -30.68
CA MET A 273 13.42 -12.18 -29.21
C MET A 273 14.32 -11.14 -28.56
N TYR A 274 15.34 -10.62 -29.29
CA TYR A 274 16.14 -9.51 -28.83
C TYR A 274 15.29 -8.22 -28.80
N ASP A 275 14.48 -7.98 -29.82
CA ASP A 275 13.57 -6.84 -29.87
C ASP A 275 12.55 -6.87 -28.73
N MET A 276 12.22 -8.07 -28.23
CA MET A 276 11.35 -8.27 -27.05
C MET A 276 12.09 -8.19 -25.70
N GLY A 277 13.40 -7.93 -25.70
CA GLY A 277 14.22 -7.87 -24.48
C GLY A 277 14.56 -9.23 -23.87
N LEU A 278 14.28 -10.34 -24.55
CA LEU A 278 14.47 -11.71 -24.06
C LEU A 278 15.61 -12.46 -24.77
N GLY A 279 16.21 -11.85 -25.77
CA GLY A 279 17.20 -12.48 -26.62
C GLY A 279 18.56 -11.80 -26.62
N SER A 280 19.56 -12.47 -27.20
CA SER A 280 20.87 -11.89 -27.47
C SER A 280 20.87 -11.07 -28.78
N CYS A 281 21.51 -9.91 -28.76
CA CYS A 281 21.67 -9.07 -29.96
C CYS A 281 22.44 -9.80 -31.08
N ALA A 282 23.33 -10.74 -30.75
CA ALA A 282 24.11 -11.48 -31.73
C ALA A 282 23.28 -12.52 -32.50
N THR A 283 22.25 -13.11 -31.88
CA THR A 283 21.49 -14.21 -32.46
C THR A 283 20.04 -13.90 -32.73
N GLY A 284 19.48 -12.90 -32.09
CA GLY A 284 18.05 -12.60 -32.08
C GLY A 284 17.18 -13.67 -31.42
N LYS A 285 17.78 -14.71 -30.81
CA LYS A 285 17.09 -15.82 -30.16
C LYS A 285 17.08 -15.65 -28.64
N ILE A 286 16.14 -16.36 -27.96
CA ILE A 286 16.11 -16.40 -26.50
C ILE A 286 17.47 -16.85 -25.97
N ASP A 287 18.01 -16.09 -25.03
CA ASP A 287 19.26 -16.42 -24.33
C ASP A 287 18.98 -16.72 -22.86
N VAL A 288 18.72 -17.99 -22.57
CA VAL A 288 18.38 -18.47 -21.21
C VAL A 288 19.53 -18.20 -20.22
N LYS A 289 20.79 -18.24 -20.68
CA LYS A 289 21.94 -17.95 -19.81
C LYS A 289 21.99 -16.48 -19.42
N MET A 290 21.72 -15.59 -20.35
CA MET A 290 21.60 -14.15 -20.09
C MET A 290 20.44 -13.85 -19.14
N ILE A 291 19.26 -14.42 -19.39
CA ILE A 291 18.09 -14.27 -18.52
C ILE A 291 18.40 -14.79 -17.10
N GLY A 292 19.05 -15.97 -17.00
CA GLY A 292 19.47 -16.51 -15.71
C GLY A 292 20.43 -15.62 -14.95
N LYS A 293 21.41 -15.01 -15.64
CA LYS A 293 22.34 -14.04 -15.03
C LYS A 293 21.63 -12.77 -14.57
N ALA A 294 20.73 -12.23 -15.38
CA ALA A 294 19.91 -11.07 -15.01
C ALA A 294 19.06 -11.37 -13.76
N PHE A 295 18.43 -12.54 -13.70
CA PHE A 295 17.66 -12.99 -12.55
C PHE A 295 18.52 -13.11 -11.29
N VAL A 296 19.67 -13.80 -11.37
CA VAL A 296 20.59 -13.95 -10.22
C VAL A 296 21.09 -12.58 -9.75
N THR A 297 21.45 -11.68 -10.67
CA THR A 297 21.87 -10.32 -10.31
C THR A 297 20.76 -9.56 -9.58
N ALA A 298 19.51 -9.65 -10.07
CA ALA A 298 18.38 -9.04 -9.40
C ALA A 298 18.17 -9.62 -7.98
N VAL A 299 18.27 -10.94 -7.82
CA VAL A 299 18.18 -11.60 -6.50
C VAL A 299 19.28 -11.11 -5.57
N VAL A 300 20.52 -10.99 -6.04
CA VAL A 300 21.65 -10.48 -5.23
C VAL A 300 21.39 -9.04 -4.79
N VAL A 301 20.96 -8.17 -5.69
CA VAL A 301 20.65 -6.76 -5.36
C VAL A 301 19.51 -6.68 -4.32
N VAL A 302 18.43 -7.40 -4.54
CA VAL A 302 17.28 -7.42 -3.59
C VAL A 302 17.70 -7.99 -2.24
N ALA A 303 18.46 -9.10 -2.21
CA ALA A 303 18.96 -9.68 -0.96
C ALA A 303 19.90 -8.74 -0.21
N THR A 304 20.77 -8.03 -0.92
CA THR A 304 21.66 -7.00 -0.34
C THR A 304 20.84 -5.89 0.31
N GLY A 305 19.86 -5.35 -0.43
CA GLY A 305 18.97 -4.31 0.08
C GLY A 305 18.17 -4.78 1.29
N TRP A 306 17.62 -5.99 1.23
CA TRP A 306 16.89 -6.58 2.34
C TRP A 306 17.75 -6.75 3.59
N THR A 307 18.98 -7.28 3.43
CA THR A 307 19.93 -7.45 4.54
C THR A 307 20.31 -6.11 5.15
N TYR A 308 20.55 -5.09 4.31
CA TYR A 308 20.84 -3.74 4.78
C TYR A 308 19.71 -3.16 5.63
N LEU A 309 18.47 -3.21 5.14
CA LEU A 309 17.30 -2.69 5.90
C LEU A 309 17.05 -3.49 7.18
N SER A 310 17.24 -4.83 7.13
CA SER A 310 17.14 -5.68 8.33
C SER A 310 18.19 -5.31 9.39
N ALA A 311 19.42 -5.09 8.97
CA ALA A 311 20.50 -4.69 9.85
C ALA A 311 20.23 -3.30 10.48
N GLN A 312 19.77 -2.34 9.69
CA GLN A 312 19.39 -1.02 10.20
C GLN A 312 18.28 -1.12 11.24
N THR A 313 17.25 -1.92 11.00
CA THR A 313 16.17 -2.15 11.95
C THR A 313 16.67 -2.81 13.23
N ALA A 314 17.52 -3.83 13.10
CA ALA A 314 18.03 -4.58 14.26
C ALA A 314 19.03 -3.77 15.11
N VAL A 315 19.90 -2.96 14.49
CA VAL A 315 20.99 -2.24 15.18
C VAL A 315 20.52 -0.88 15.67
N LEU A 316 19.76 -0.15 14.87
CA LEU A 316 19.37 1.24 15.15
C LEU A 316 17.93 1.37 15.64
N GLY A 317 17.15 0.29 15.66
CA GLY A 317 15.73 0.34 16.00
C GLY A 317 14.90 1.21 15.04
N THR A 318 15.43 1.49 13.83
CA THR A 318 14.73 2.27 12.82
C THR A 318 13.69 1.42 12.12
N ASP A 319 12.53 1.98 11.84
CA ASP A 319 11.61 1.40 10.89
C ASP A 319 11.61 2.24 9.59
N PHE A 320 11.57 1.57 8.46
CA PHE A 320 11.44 2.18 7.13
C PHE A 320 10.00 2.07 6.64
N TYR A 321 9.06 2.14 7.54
CA TYR A 321 7.64 2.16 7.23
C TYR A 321 7.21 3.57 6.88
N CYS A 322 6.77 3.77 5.66
CA CYS A 322 6.23 5.03 5.19
C CYS A 322 4.94 4.78 4.44
N LEU A 323 3.83 5.24 4.98
CA LEU A 323 2.50 5.01 4.42
C LEU A 323 2.25 3.49 4.20
N PHE A 324 1.92 3.11 2.95
CA PHE A 324 1.74 1.70 2.57
C PHE A 324 3.03 1.03 2.09
N TRP A 325 4.07 1.82 1.87
CA TRP A 325 5.36 1.38 1.35
C TRP A 325 6.32 1.27 2.51
N GLY A 326 6.87 0.14 2.69
CA GLY A 326 7.84 -0.02 3.75
C GLY A 326 8.43 -1.40 3.77
N TYR A 327 9.62 -1.44 4.31
CA TYR A 327 10.25 -2.69 4.64
C TYR A 327 9.56 -3.28 5.87
N LYS A 328 9.13 -4.53 5.75
CA LYS A 328 8.67 -5.33 6.89
C LYS A 328 9.53 -6.57 7.00
N PRO A 329 10.03 -6.92 8.19
CA PRO A 329 10.73 -8.19 8.39
C PRO A 329 9.85 -9.35 7.97
N ILE A 330 10.43 -10.33 7.28
CA ILE A 330 9.71 -11.55 6.93
C ILE A 330 9.50 -12.35 8.21
N CYS A 331 8.24 -12.67 8.50
CA CYS A 331 7.92 -13.65 9.51
C CYS A 331 8.25 -15.04 8.97
N VAL A 332 9.21 -15.71 9.56
CA VAL A 332 9.71 -17.02 9.08
C VAL A 332 8.59 -18.05 9.02
N GLU A 333 7.68 -18.03 10.00
CA GLU A 333 6.52 -18.93 10.07
C GLU A 333 5.54 -18.74 8.89
N LYS A 334 5.51 -17.53 8.31
CA LYS A 334 4.67 -17.21 7.15
C LYS A 334 5.39 -17.35 5.81
N MET A 335 6.68 -17.67 5.83
CA MET A 335 7.50 -17.66 4.62
C MET A 335 6.99 -18.62 3.55
N THR A 336 6.54 -19.81 3.96
CA THR A 336 5.94 -20.82 3.05
C THR A 336 4.70 -20.29 2.35
N HIS A 337 3.93 -19.41 2.99
CA HIS A 337 2.75 -18.78 2.42
C HIS A 337 3.07 -17.65 1.44
N TYR A 338 4.24 -17.01 1.56
CA TYR A 338 4.64 -15.94 0.64
C TYR A 338 5.16 -16.47 -0.71
N ILE A 339 5.77 -17.67 -0.75
CA ILE A 339 6.42 -18.21 -1.94
C ILE A 339 5.47 -18.30 -3.15
N PRO A 340 4.24 -18.83 -3.05
CA PRO A 340 3.32 -18.90 -4.18
C PRO A 340 2.98 -17.51 -4.75
N TYR A 341 2.76 -16.55 -3.87
CA TYR A 341 2.51 -15.17 -4.29
C TYR A 341 3.72 -14.57 -4.99
N LEU A 342 4.93 -14.75 -4.44
CA LEU A 342 6.16 -14.22 -5.02
C LEU A 342 6.40 -14.72 -6.44
N ILE A 343 6.22 -16.03 -6.69
CA ILE A 343 6.38 -16.61 -8.02
C ILE A 343 5.41 -15.95 -9.01
N CYS A 344 4.14 -15.84 -8.65
CA CYS A 344 3.15 -15.19 -9.51
C CYS A 344 3.44 -13.71 -9.72
N TRP A 345 3.86 -12.98 -8.67
CA TRP A 345 4.24 -11.58 -8.77
C TRP A 345 5.40 -11.36 -9.75
N ILE A 346 6.43 -12.21 -9.69
CA ILE A 346 7.56 -12.15 -10.64
C ILE A 346 7.06 -12.30 -12.08
N LEU A 347 6.18 -13.27 -12.34
CA LEU A 347 5.62 -13.49 -13.67
C LEU A 347 4.78 -12.28 -14.13
N CYS A 348 3.95 -11.73 -13.25
CA CYS A 348 3.14 -10.54 -13.53
C CYS A 348 4.03 -9.33 -13.87
N PHE A 349 5.09 -9.10 -13.12
CA PHE A 349 6.02 -8.00 -13.38
C PHE A 349 6.81 -8.18 -14.68
N ILE A 350 7.18 -9.41 -15.06
CA ILE A 350 7.80 -9.68 -16.36
C ILE A 350 6.86 -9.29 -17.51
N VAL A 351 5.59 -9.70 -17.44
CA VAL A 351 4.57 -9.32 -18.45
C VAL A 351 4.42 -7.81 -18.52
N SER A 352 4.31 -7.15 -17.37
CA SER A 352 4.17 -5.69 -17.30
C SER A 352 5.41 -4.98 -17.85
N ALA A 353 6.62 -5.45 -17.52
CA ALA A 353 7.86 -4.87 -18.00
C ALA A 353 7.99 -4.96 -19.53
N ILE A 354 7.63 -6.10 -20.14
CA ILE A 354 7.62 -6.24 -21.59
C ILE A 354 6.55 -5.34 -22.21
N GLY A 355 5.34 -5.29 -21.63
CA GLY A 355 4.25 -4.43 -22.10
C GLY A 355 4.63 -2.95 -22.13
N ILE A 356 5.31 -2.48 -21.09
CA ILE A 356 5.72 -1.08 -20.99
C ILE A 356 6.92 -0.77 -21.91
N ASN A 357 7.94 -1.59 -21.87
CA ASN A 357 9.23 -1.29 -22.51
C ASN A 357 9.31 -1.71 -23.99
N VAL A 358 8.39 -2.53 -24.46
CA VAL A 358 8.37 -3.01 -25.86
C VAL A 358 7.09 -2.58 -26.57
N GLU A 359 5.93 -3.07 -26.12
CA GLU A 359 4.62 -2.82 -26.78
C GLU A 359 4.27 -1.32 -26.78
N LYS A 360 4.38 -0.68 -25.61
CA LYS A 360 4.04 0.74 -25.40
C LYS A 360 5.24 1.68 -25.45
N ARG A 361 6.37 1.21 -25.97
CA ARG A 361 7.58 2.03 -26.06
C ARG A 361 7.37 3.20 -27.00
N LEU A 362 7.50 4.43 -26.47
CA LEU A 362 7.32 5.66 -27.20
C LEU A 362 8.40 5.84 -28.31
N PRO A 363 8.07 6.56 -29.38
CA PRO A 363 9.04 6.93 -30.41
C PRO A 363 10.19 7.74 -29.84
N SER A 364 11.40 7.57 -30.37
CA SER A 364 12.52 8.41 -30.02
C SER A 364 12.35 9.82 -30.60
N THR A 365 12.67 10.83 -29.80
CA THR A 365 12.75 12.24 -30.23
C THR A 365 14.09 12.56 -30.89
N GLY A 366 15.03 11.62 -30.87
CA GLY A 366 16.42 11.82 -31.32
C GLY A 366 17.33 12.44 -30.24
N LYS A 367 16.79 12.72 -29.04
CA LYS A 367 17.55 13.24 -27.90
C LYS A 367 17.43 12.27 -26.73
N GLU A 368 18.48 11.53 -26.43
CA GLU A 368 18.48 10.45 -25.42
C GLU A 368 17.98 10.90 -24.06
N THR A 369 18.43 12.05 -23.56
CA THR A 369 18.00 12.59 -22.27
C THR A 369 16.50 12.89 -22.27
N LEU A 370 15.96 13.45 -23.36
CA LEU A 370 14.54 13.76 -23.48
C LEU A 370 13.71 12.48 -23.57
N ASP A 371 14.17 11.49 -24.33
CA ASP A 371 13.52 10.19 -24.44
C ASP A 371 13.47 9.48 -23.07
N THR A 372 14.52 9.57 -22.28
CA THR A 372 14.58 9.03 -20.92
C THR A 372 13.58 9.72 -20.01
N VAL A 373 13.53 11.06 -20.01
CA VAL A 373 12.58 11.83 -19.19
C VAL A 373 11.12 11.51 -19.58
N ILE A 374 10.82 11.49 -20.87
CA ILE A 374 9.48 11.15 -21.38
C ILE A 374 9.11 9.72 -20.97
N ALA A 375 10.02 8.75 -21.09
CA ALA A 375 9.77 7.37 -20.69
C ALA A 375 9.48 7.26 -19.19
N ILE A 376 10.24 7.96 -18.35
CA ILE A 376 10.00 7.99 -16.88
C ILE A 376 8.63 8.58 -16.59
N ILE A 377 8.30 9.74 -17.13
CA ILE A 377 6.99 10.39 -16.91
C ILE A 377 5.86 9.49 -17.39
N PHE A 378 5.97 8.91 -18.58
CA PHE A 378 4.96 8.03 -19.16
C PHE A 378 4.72 6.79 -18.29
N ASN A 379 5.80 6.15 -17.82
CA ASN A 379 5.70 4.97 -16.96
C ASN A 379 5.10 5.31 -15.58
N VAL A 380 5.49 6.45 -15.00
CA VAL A 380 4.91 6.93 -13.73
C VAL A 380 3.42 7.22 -13.90
N VAL A 381 3.04 7.96 -14.95
CA VAL A 381 1.61 8.27 -15.21
C VAL A 381 0.81 6.99 -15.41
N LEU A 382 1.28 6.05 -16.21
CA LEU A 382 0.57 4.77 -16.40
C LEU A 382 0.45 3.97 -15.10
N SER A 383 1.48 3.99 -14.25
CA SER A 383 1.46 3.26 -12.98
C SER A 383 0.57 3.92 -11.91
N VAL A 384 0.40 5.24 -11.97
CA VAL A 384 -0.43 6.00 -11.01
C VAL A 384 -1.90 6.02 -11.41
N VAL A 385 -2.18 6.02 -12.72
CA VAL A 385 -3.56 6.10 -13.26
C VAL A 385 -4.19 4.72 -13.39
N ALA A 386 -3.38 3.66 -13.52
CA ALA A 386 -3.83 2.26 -13.55
C ALA A 386 -3.94 1.68 -12.15
#